data_df233af5dd8f75182607691c0fd30345
#
_entry.id   df233af5dd8f75182607691c0fd30345
#
_cell.length_a   1.000
_cell.length_b   1.000
_cell.length_c   1.000
_cell.angle_alpha   90.00
_cell.angle_beta   90.00
_cell.angle_gamma   90.00
#
_symmetry.space_group_name_H-M   'P 1'
#
loop_
_entity.id
_entity.type
_entity.pdbx_description
1 polymer ?
#
loop_
_entity_poly.entity_id
_entity_poly.type
_entity_poly.pdbx_seq_one_letter_code
_entity_poly.pdbx_strand_id
1 'polypeptide(L)'
;GQLWGNPLYRWDVQEKTDFAWWKERMKASARLYDVVRIDHFIGVTQYYAIPAGSEDGKTGEWLKGPGKKLTDAINMVIGDTKIIAEDLGIFVPEVKELLEETGYPGMKIIEFAFSGDRFNEHLPHMYSPNSVVYGGTHDNETLVGYFKPEARQWWELQYIADYMGVSHQHEVVDKVLKTAYASVASVVIFQAQDILKLDNCCLLYTSPS
;
A
#
# COMPACT_ATOMS: atom_id res chain seq x y z
N GLY A 1 6.74 13.24 -17.21
CA GLY A 1 6.49 13.05 -15.78
C GLY A 1 5.10 12.54 -15.50
N GLN A 2 4.68 12.61 -14.27
CA GLN A 2 3.31 12.32 -13.86
C GLN A 2 2.52 13.62 -13.70
N LEU A 3 1.19 13.56 -13.80
CA LEU A 3 0.35 14.77 -13.87
C LEU A 3 0.43 15.65 -12.61
N TRP A 4 0.69 15.03 -11.44
CA TRP A 4 0.93 15.72 -10.16
C TRP A 4 2.36 16.25 -9.98
N GLY A 5 3.15 16.29 -11.04
CA GLY A 5 4.46 16.95 -11.06
C GLY A 5 5.67 16.08 -10.74
N ASN A 6 5.49 14.80 -10.42
CA ASN A 6 6.63 13.92 -10.15
C ASN A 6 7.44 13.65 -11.42
N PRO A 7 8.78 13.76 -11.38
CA PRO A 7 9.64 13.34 -12.47
C PRO A 7 9.66 11.81 -12.59
N LEU A 8 9.97 11.32 -13.79
CA LEU A 8 10.22 9.90 -14.03
C LEU A 8 11.71 9.59 -13.86
N TYR A 9 12.00 8.39 -13.38
CA TYR A 9 13.37 7.89 -13.37
C TYR A 9 13.86 7.57 -14.78
N ARG A 10 15.09 7.91 -15.08
CA ARG A 10 15.79 7.49 -16.29
C ARG A 10 16.36 6.09 -16.07
N TRP A 11 15.47 5.08 -16.20
CA TRP A 11 15.84 3.69 -15.96
C TRP A 11 16.98 3.21 -16.87
N ASP A 12 17.05 3.73 -18.11
CA ASP A 12 18.16 3.50 -19.04
C ASP A 12 19.53 3.96 -18.53
N VAL A 13 19.55 5.04 -17.76
CA VAL A 13 20.75 5.56 -17.09
C VAL A 13 21.05 4.78 -15.81
N GLN A 14 20.01 4.46 -15.04
CA GLN A 14 20.16 3.69 -13.81
C GLN A 14 20.74 2.29 -14.09
N GLU A 15 20.24 1.60 -15.12
CA GLU A 15 20.80 0.30 -15.54
C GLU A 15 22.27 0.39 -15.94
N LYS A 16 22.69 1.42 -16.70
CA LYS A 16 24.08 1.62 -17.11
C LYS A 16 25.04 1.81 -15.94
N THR A 17 24.55 2.33 -14.81
CA THR A 17 25.32 2.52 -13.60
C THR A 17 25.09 1.41 -12.57
N ASP A 18 24.50 0.29 -12.99
CA ASP A 18 24.14 -0.82 -12.12
C ASP A 18 23.33 -0.37 -10.89
N PHE A 19 22.37 0.52 -11.13
CA PHE A 19 21.50 1.12 -10.09
C PHE A 19 22.26 1.74 -8.92
N ALA A 20 23.43 2.32 -9.14
CA ALA A 20 24.30 2.82 -8.08
C ALA A 20 23.57 3.77 -7.11
N TRP A 21 22.76 4.70 -7.64
CA TRP A 21 21.99 5.62 -6.82
C TRP A 21 20.96 4.91 -5.92
N TRP A 22 20.23 3.95 -6.46
CA TRP A 22 19.28 3.13 -5.71
C TRP A 22 19.97 2.30 -4.64
N LYS A 23 21.11 1.69 -4.97
CA LYS A 23 21.91 0.92 -4.01
C LYS A 23 22.36 1.79 -2.83
N GLU A 24 22.86 3.00 -3.08
CA GLU A 24 23.26 3.91 -1.99
C GLU A 24 22.08 4.41 -1.16
N ARG A 25 20.94 4.71 -1.80
CA ARG A 25 19.69 5.06 -1.11
C ARG A 25 19.24 3.95 -0.17
N MET A 26 19.22 2.71 -0.66
CA MET A 26 18.78 1.56 0.14
C MET A 26 19.77 1.22 1.26
N LYS A 27 21.07 1.32 1.04
CA LYS A 27 22.07 1.22 2.11
C LYS A 27 21.87 2.27 3.19
N ALA A 28 21.57 3.50 2.82
CA ALA A 28 21.32 4.57 3.77
C ALA A 28 20.07 4.29 4.61
N SER A 29 18.99 3.80 3.97
CA SER A 29 17.77 3.39 4.67
C SER A 29 18.02 2.22 5.62
N ALA A 30 18.75 1.21 5.18
CA ALA A 30 19.08 0.02 5.98
C ALA A 30 19.93 0.31 7.23
N ARG A 31 20.67 1.44 7.25
CA ARG A 31 21.38 1.89 8.47
C ARG A 31 20.45 2.47 9.54
N LEU A 32 19.26 2.89 9.14
CA LEU A 32 18.33 3.62 10.01
C LEU A 32 17.11 2.77 10.40
N TYR A 33 16.75 1.80 9.56
CA TYR A 33 15.48 1.09 9.69
C TYR A 33 15.66 -0.42 9.48
N ASP A 34 14.99 -1.20 10.30
CA ASP A 34 14.92 -2.67 10.17
C ASP A 34 13.95 -3.09 9.07
N VAL A 35 12.98 -2.24 8.74
CA VAL A 35 12.00 -2.46 7.69
C VAL A 35 11.84 -1.20 6.84
N VAL A 36 11.85 -1.35 5.52
CA VAL A 36 11.65 -0.26 4.56
C VAL A 36 10.46 -0.56 3.67
N ARG A 37 9.50 0.36 3.57
CA ARG A 37 8.41 0.28 2.62
C ARG A 37 8.81 0.99 1.32
N ILE A 38 8.71 0.27 0.20
CA ILE A 38 8.83 0.85 -1.14
C ILE A 38 7.43 1.25 -1.60
N ASP A 39 7.23 2.54 -1.74
CA ASP A 39 5.98 3.14 -2.19
C ASP A 39 5.82 2.97 -3.71
N HIS A 40 4.55 2.86 -4.16
CA HIS A 40 4.19 2.72 -5.58
C HIS A 40 5.00 1.60 -6.28
N PHE A 41 5.00 0.41 -5.69
CA PHE A 41 5.82 -0.71 -6.18
C PHE A 41 5.45 -1.14 -7.61
N ILE A 42 4.22 -0.87 -8.06
CA ILE A 42 3.81 -1.03 -9.46
C ILE A 42 4.75 -0.30 -10.42
N GLY A 43 5.30 0.84 -10.01
CA GLY A 43 6.27 1.62 -10.80
C GLY A 43 7.59 0.89 -11.09
N VAL A 44 7.88 -0.18 -10.34
CA VAL A 44 9.03 -1.06 -10.61
C VAL A 44 8.78 -1.94 -11.83
N THR A 45 7.55 -2.36 -12.07
CA THR A 45 7.18 -3.20 -13.23
C THR A 45 6.75 -2.36 -14.42
N GLN A 46 5.90 -1.37 -14.20
CA GLN A 46 5.41 -0.43 -15.22
C GLN A 46 5.00 0.89 -14.60
N TYR A 47 5.08 1.95 -15.36
CA TYR A 47 4.71 3.29 -14.92
C TYR A 47 4.07 4.08 -16.06
N TYR A 48 3.14 4.98 -15.69
CA TYR A 48 2.45 5.81 -16.66
C TYR A 48 3.22 7.09 -16.89
N ALA A 49 3.64 7.32 -18.13
CA ALA A 49 4.46 8.46 -18.54
C ALA A 49 3.62 9.48 -19.29
N ILE A 50 3.57 10.70 -18.78
CA ILE A 50 2.86 11.82 -19.40
C ILE A 50 3.89 12.83 -19.89
N PRO A 51 3.80 13.33 -21.15
CA PRO A 51 4.70 14.37 -21.65
C PRO A 51 4.65 15.62 -20.77
N ALA A 52 5.79 16.29 -20.60
CA ALA A 52 5.85 17.52 -19.83
C ALA A 52 4.98 18.61 -20.49
N GLY A 53 4.17 19.30 -19.70
CA GLY A 53 3.28 20.34 -20.19
C GLY A 53 1.91 19.85 -20.69
N SER A 54 1.60 18.54 -20.55
CA SER A 54 0.25 18.06 -20.83
C SER A 54 -0.75 18.60 -19.80
N GLU A 55 -1.95 18.97 -20.27
CA GLU A 55 -3.03 19.45 -19.42
C GLU A 55 -3.78 18.30 -18.73
N ASP A 56 -3.76 17.11 -19.32
CA ASP A 56 -4.42 15.91 -18.78
C ASP A 56 -3.58 14.64 -19.00
N GLY A 57 -4.05 13.51 -18.46
CA GLY A 57 -3.40 12.22 -18.57
C GLY A 57 -3.65 11.45 -19.87
N LYS A 58 -4.49 11.94 -20.78
CA LYS A 58 -4.94 11.18 -21.97
C LYS A 58 -3.83 10.92 -22.99
N THR A 59 -2.81 11.78 -23.00
CA THR A 59 -1.67 11.69 -23.92
C THR A 59 -0.52 10.84 -23.39
N GLY A 60 -0.67 10.28 -22.21
CA GLY A 60 0.34 9.42 -21.59
C GLY A 60 0.34 8.00 -22.15
N GLU A 61 1.38 7.27 -21.80
CA GLU A 61 1.55 5.87 -22.16
C GLU A 61 2.14 5.05 -21.00
N TRP A 62 1.82 3.76 -20.96
CA TRP A 62 2.44 2.83 -20.03
C TRP A 62 3.81 2.41 -20.54
N LEU A 63 4.84 2.62 -19.72
CA LEU A 63 6.22 2.22 -20.00
C LEU A 63 6.65 1.12 -19.04
N LYS A 64 7.51 0.24 -19.52
CA LYS A 64 8.07 -0.85 -18.71
C LYS A 64 9.11 -0.30 -17.74
N GLY A 65 8.99 -0.69 -16.46
CA GLY A 65 9.96 -0.42 -15.41
C GLY A 65 11.16 -1.41 -15.44
N PRO A 66 12.10 -1.23 -14.51
CA PRO A 66 13.31 -2.07 -14.43
C PRO A 66 13.05 -3.49 -13.93
N GLY A 67 11.91 -3.73 -13.28
CA GLY A 67 11.51 -5.04 -12.78
C GLY A 67 12.53 -5.67 -11.83
N LYS A 68 12.75 -6.96 -12.02
CA LYS A 68 13.67 -7.78 -11.22
C LYS A 68 15.10 -7.24 -11.16
N LYS A 69 15.59 -6.55 -12.18
CA LYS A 69 16.94 -5.97 -12.17
C LYS A 69 17.13 -4.98 -11.00
N LEU A 70 16.12 -4.16 -10.73
CA LEU A 70 16.16 -3.22 -9.61
C LEU A 70 16.07 -3.94 -8.26
N THR A 71 15.15 -4.90 -8.11
CA THR A 71 14.99 -5.63 -6.85
C THR A 71 16.22 -6.48 -6.53
N ASP A 72 16.86 -7.09 -7.52
CA ASP A 72 18.13 -7.80 -7.34
C ASP A 72 19.24 -6.83 -6.88
N ALA A 73 19.34 -5.65 -7.49
CA ALA A 73 20.30 -4.63 -7.10
C ALA A 73 20.07 -4.13 -5.65
N ILE A 74 18.82 -4.00 -5.22
CA ILE A 74 18.44 -3.66 -3.84
C ILE A 74 18.84 -4.79 -2.90
N ASN A 75 18.49 -6.04 -3.21
CA ASN A 75 18.76 -7.21 -2.38
C ASN A 75 20.27 -7.43 -2.14
N MET A 76 21.12 -7.06 -3.10
CA MET A 76 22.58 -7.14 -2.93
C MET A 76 23.11 -6.24 -1.81
N VAL A 77 22.42 -5.19 -1.42
CA VAL A 77 22.96 -4.15 -0.55
C VAL A 77 22.17 -3.89 0.74
N ILE A 78 20.95 -4.46 0.84
CA ILE A 78 20.04 -4.11 1.93
C ILE A 78 20.33 -4.90 3.23
N GLY A 79 21.11 -5.98 3.14
CA GLY A 79 21.42 -6.84 4.30
C GLY A 79 20.17 -7.53 4.87
N ASP A 80 20.02 -7.47 6.19
CA ASP A 80 18.90 -8.11 6.91
C ASP A 80 17.63 -7.25 6.96
N THR A 81 17.69 -6.00 6.48
CA THR A 81 16.52 -5.10 6.43
C THR A 81 15.43 -5.69 5.54
N LYS A 82 14.21 -5.69 6.06
CA LYS A 82 13.05 -6.23 5.34
C LYS A 82 12.43 -5.18 4.43
N ILE A 83 11.89 -5.63 3.30
CA ILE A 83 11.16 -4.76 2.38
C ILE A 83 9.66 -5.08 2.49
N ILE A 84 8.85 -4.04 2.52
CA ILE A 84 7.39 -4.09 2.27
C ILE A 84 7.16 -3.40 0.94
N ALA A 85 6.43 -4.06 0.04
CA ALA A 85 6.06 -3.46 -1.24
C ALA A 85 4.64 -2.88 -1.16
N GLU A 86 4.48 -1.61 -1.51
CA GLU A 86 3.16 -1.03 -1.67
C GLU A 86 2.64 -1.40 -3.07
N ASP A 87 1.79 -2.42 -3.11
CA ASP A 87 1.22 -3.03 -4.33
C ASP A 87 -0.26 -2.65 -4.54
N LEU A 88 -0.67 -1.53 -3.97
CA LEU A 88 -2.05 -1.04 -4.04
C LEU A 88 -2.37 -0.44 -5.42
N GLY A 89 -3.66 -0.42 -5.74
CA GLY A 89 -4.17 0.22 -6.96
C GLY A 89 -4.58 -0.78 -8.05
N ILE A 90 -4.16 -0.55 -9.29
CA ILE A 90 -4.58 -1.38 -10.43
C ILE A 90 -3.88 -2.74 -10.35
N PHE A 91 -4.66 -3.81 -10.52
CA PHE A 91 -4.09 -5.15 -10.61
C PHE A 91 -3.20 -5.30 -11.86
N VAL A 92 -1.94 -5.65 -11.62
CA VAL A 92 -0.93 -5.90 -12.66
C VAL A 92 -0.29 -7.25 -12.37
N PRO A 93 -0.47 -8.26 -13.24
CA PRO A 93 0.08 -9.60 -13.02
C PRO A 93 1.59 -9.60 -12.75
N GLU A 94 2.35 -8.77 -13.43
CA GLU A 94 3.81 -8.66 -13.30
C GLU A 94 4.23 -8.18 -11.90
N VAL A 95 3.39 -7.39 -11.20
CA VAL A 95 3.64 -7.01 -9.81
C VAL A 95 3.55 -8.23 -8.91
N LYS A 96 2.51 -9.04 -9.10
CA LYS A 96 2.32 -10.26 -8.31
C LYS A 96 3.47 -11.25 -8.53
N GLU A 97 3.86 -11.47 -9.77
CA GLU A 97 5.01 -12.31 -10.11
C GLU A 97 6.29 -11.79 -9.42
N LEU A 98 6.55 -10.49 -9.48
CA LEU A 98 7.72 -9.89 -8.85
C LEU A 98 7.70 -10.00 -7.32
N LEU A 99 6.54 -9.89 -6.69
CA LEU A 99 6.37 -10.12 -5.24
C LEU A 99 6.65 -11.58 -4.87
N GLU A 100 6.15 -12.54 -5.67
CA GLU A 100 6.42 -13.96 -5.47
C GLU A 100 7.93 -14.29 -5.63
N GLU A 101 8.58 -13.72 -6.65
CA GLU A 101 10.02 -13.92 -6.89
C GLU A 101 10.90 -13.30 -5.81
N THR A 102 10.55 -12.13 -5.29
CA THR A 102 11.33 -11.42 -4.27
C THR A 102 11.04 -11.88 -2.86
N GLY A 103 9.86 -12.46 -2.62
CA GLY A 103 9.34 -12.76 -1.31
C GLY A 103 8.94 -11.51 -0.51
N TYR A 104 8.86 -10.34 -1.14
CA TYR A 104 8.41 -9.13 -0.46
C TYR A 104 6.91 -9.23 -0.12
N PRO A 105 6.51 -8.98 1.13
CA PRO A 105 5.10 -8.89 1.46
C PRO A 105 4.46 -7.67 0.79
N GLY A 106 3.30 -7.89 0.19
CA GLY A 106 2.40 -6.82 -0.26
C GLY A 106 1.55 -6.29 0.90
N MET A 107 0.80 -5.24 0.64
CA MET A 107 -0.04 -4.55 1.61
C MET A 107 -1.51 -4.94 1.48
N LYS A 108 -2.18 -5.03 2.62
CA LYS A 108 -3.64 -5.18 2.71
C LYS A 108 -4.21 -4.04 3.54
N ILE A 109 -5.18 -3.33 3.00
CA ILE A 109 -5.80 -2.16 3.62
C ILE A 109 -7.24 -2.49 3.96
N ILE A 110 -7.59 -2.46 5.25
CA ILE A 110 -8.94 -2.84 5.70
C ILE A 110 -10.01 -1.89 5.15
N GLU A 111 -9.70 -0.61 5.03
CA GLU A 111 -10.64 0.34 4.43
C GLU A 111 -11.01 0.02 2.98
N PHE A 112 -10.19 -0.74 2.26
CA PHE A 112 -10.49 -1.16 0.89
C PHE A 112 -11.29 -2.48 0.80
N ALA A 113 -11.50 -3.14 1.94
CA ALA A 113 -12.09 -4.47 1.99
C ALA A 113 -13.57 -4.53 1.63
N PHE A 114 -14.35 -3.50 1.99
CA PHE A 114 -15.81 -3.59 2.06
C PHE A 114 -16.53 -3.06 0.80
N SER A 115 -16.04 -3.44 -0.37
CA SER A 115 -16.63 -3.08 -1.68
C SER A 115 -17.89 -3.90 -2.06
N GLY A 116 -18.26 -4.89 -1.23
CA GLY A 116 -19.31 -5.84 -1.55
C GLY A 116 -18.84 -7.08 -2.35
N ASP A 117 -17.62 -7.08 -2.84
CA ASP A 117 -17.03 -8.26 -3.48
C ASP A 117 -16.42 -9.20 -2.43
N ARG A 118 -16.96 -10.41 -2.33
CA ARG A 118 -16.49 -11.45 -1.41
C ARG A 118 -15.08 -11.98 -1.72
N PHE A 119 -14.56 -11.71 -2.89
CA PHE A 119 -13.21 -12.09 -3.31
C PHE A 119 -12.22 -10.92 -3.24
N ASN A 120 -12.65 -9.78 -2.69
CA ASN A 120 -11.77 -8.65 -2.48
C ASN A 120 -10.56 -9.07 -1.64
N GLU A 121 -9.36 -8.90 -2.19
CA GLU A 121 -8.11 -9.34 -1.57
C GLU A 121 -7.76 -8.63 -0.26
N HIS A 122 -8.43 -7.51 0.04
CA HIS A 122 -8.30 -6.78 1.30
C HIS A 122 -9.20 -7.33 2.41
N LEU A 123 -10.06 -8.31 2.13
CA LEU A 123 -10.85 -8.99 3.16
C LEU A 123 -9.97 -9.93 4.00
N PRO A 124 -10.09 -9.93 5.33
CA PRO A 124 -9.25 -10.74 6.22
C PRO A 124 -9.15 -12.23 5.88
N HIS A 125 -10.20 -12.84 5.36
CA HIS A 125 -10.18 -14.26 4.96
C HIS A 125 -9.40 -14.53 3.66
N MET A 126 -9.05 -13.48 2.90
CA MET A 126 -8.28 -13.56 1.66
C MET A 126 -6.77 -13.33 1.87
N TYR A 127 -6.34 -13.00 3.08
CA TYR A 127 -4.93 -12.72 3.34
C TYR A 127 -4.04 -13.94 3.15
N SER A 128 -2.83 -13.69 2.68
CA SER A 128 -1.73 -14.66 2.73
C SER A 128 -0.86 -14.43 3.97
N PRO A 129 -0.13 -15.45 4.46
CA PRO A 129 0.84 -15.26 5.54
C PRO A 129 1.91 -14.20 5.21
N ASN A 130 2.36 -14.14 3.95
CA ASN A 130 3.33 -13.14 3.50
C ASN A 130 2.63 -11.83 3.09
N SER A 131 1.98 -11.18 4.05
CA SER A 131 1.34 -9.88 3.84
C SER A 131 1.46 -9.00 5.07
N VAL A 132 1.33 -7.68 4.86
CA VAL A 132 1.28 -6.67 5.91
C VAL A 132 -0.08 -5.99 5.86
N VAL A 133 -0.81 -6.04 6.97
CA VAL A 133 -2.16 -5.49 7.09
C VAL A 133 -2.12 -4.12 7.76
N TYR A 134 -2.84 -3.18 7.19
CA TYR A 134 -3.07 -1.85 7.74
C TYR A 134 -4.57 -1.60 7.92
N GLY A 135 -4.96 -0.80 8.90
CA GLY A 135 -6.32 -0.24 8.98
C GLY A 135 -6.57 0.67 7.79
N GLY A 136 -5.86 1.74 7.74
CA GLY A 136 -5.65 2.67 6.66
C GLY A 136 -4.20 3.13 6.63
N THR A 137 -3.80 3.89 5.62
CA THR A 137 -2.48 4.54 5.52
C THR A 137 -2.59 6.03 5.88
N HIS A 138 -1.49 6.78 5.73
CA HIS A 138 -1.49 8.24 5.88
C HIS A 138 -2.36 8.97 4.85
N ASP A 139 -2.78 8.30 3.77
CA ASP A 139 -3.67 8.82 2.74
C ASP A 139 -5.15 8.50 2.99
N ASN A 140 -5.44 7.79 4.08
CA ASN A 140 -6.77 7.31 4.42
C ASN A 140 -7.32 8.04 5.66
N GLU A 141 -8.60 7.80 5.94
CA GLU A 141 -9.26 8.23 7.17
C GLU A 141 -8.77 7.42 8.38
N THR A 142 -9.19 7.79 9.58
CA THR A 142 -9.12 6.87 10.72
C THR A 142 -10.22 5.82 10.61
N LEU A 143 -10.06 4.64 11.21
CA LEU A 143 -11.12 3.63 11.20
C LEU A 143 -12.44 4.15 11.81
N VAL A 144 -12.39 5.02 12.82
CA VAL A 144 -13.60 5.67 13.36
C VAL A 144 -14.23 6.56 12.30
N GLY A 145 -13.45 7.35 11.59
CA GLY A 145 -13.93 8.20 10.47
C GLY A 145 -14.52 7.38 9.33
N TYR A 146 -13.79 6.36 8.91
CA TYR A 146 -14.18 5.48 7.81
C TYR A 146 -15.50 4.73 8.07
N PHE A 147 -15.70 4.21 9.27
CA PHE A 147 -16.91 3.47 9.62
C PHE A 147 -18.07 4.34 10.13
N LYS A 148 -17.99 5.68 10.06
CA LYS A 148 -19.12 6.54 10.40
C LYS A 148 -20.32 6.27 9.51
N PRO A 149 -21.55 6.13 10.09
CA PRO A 149 -22.76 5.87 9.30
C PRO A 149 -23.04 6.93 8.23
N GLU A 150 -22.73 8.19 8.53
CA GLU A 150 -22.93 9.33 7.63
C GLU A 150 -22.02 9.29 6.39
N ALA A 151 -20.91 8.56 6.47
CA ALA A 151 -19.93 8.43 5.39
C ALA A 151 -20.21 7.24 4.46
N ARG A 152 -21.18 6.37 4.80
CA ARG A 152 -21.41 5.08 4.13
C ARG A 152 -22.84 4.90 3.67
N GLN A 153 -23.02 4.11 2.61
CA GLN A 153 -24.34 3.64 2.22
C GLN A 153 -24.83 2.57 3.21
N TRP A 154 -26.15 2.49 3.40
CA TRP A 154 -26.76 1.53 4.33
C TRP A 154 -26.36 0.07 4.06
N TRP A 155 -26.21 -0.33 2.79
CA TRP A 155 -25.82 -1.68 2.41
C TRP A 155 -24.36 -2.00 2.75
N GLU A 156 -23.45 -0.99 2.68
CA GLU A 156 -22.05 -1.13 3.11
C GLU A 156 -22.01 -1.40 4.62
N LEU A 157 -22.75 -0.64 5.40
CA LEU A 157 -22.83 -0.81 6.86
C LEU A 157 -23.38 -2.20 7.22
N GLN A 158 -24.43 -2.67 6.51
CA GLN A 158 -24.97 -3.99 6.72
C GLN A 158 -23.93 -5.08 6.35
N TYR A 159 -23.26 -4.94 5.21
CA TYR A 159 -22.23 -5.88 4.80
C TYR A 159 -21.07 -5.94 5.81
N ILE A 160 -20.61 -4.81 6.31
CA ILE A 160 -19.58 -4.72 7.35
C ILE A 160 -20.06 -5.40 8.64
N ALA A 161 -21.28 -5.10 9.10
CA ALA A 161 -21.85 -5.67 10.31
C ALA A 161 -21.96 -7.20 10.21
N ASP A 162 -22.47 -7.70 9.09
CA ASP A 162 -22.62 -9.13 8.84
C ASP A 162 -21.26 -9.83 8.76
N TYR A 163 -20.31 -9.24 8.04
CA TYR A 163 -18.96 -9.79 7.90
C TYR A 163 -18.20 -9.82 9.24
N MET A 164 -18.30 -8.76 10.01
CA MET A 164 -17.65 -8.65 11.30
C MET A 164 -18.39 -9.34 12.44
N GLY A 165 -19.65 -9.73 12.23
CA GLY A 165 -20.46 -10.35 13.25
C GLY A 165 -20.75 -9.41 14.43
N VAL A 166 -21.07 -8.14 14.14
CA VAL A 166 -21.41 -7.12 15.15
C VAL A 166 -22.85 -6.68 15.00
N SER A 167 -23.47 -6.34 16.14
CA SER A 167 -24.85 -5.87 16.17
C SER A 167 -24.95 -4.35 16.32
N HIS A 168 -23.86 -3.71 16.74
CA HIS A 168 -23.82 -2.28 17.01
C HIS A 168 -22.62 -1.61 16.36
N GLN A 169 -22.85 -0.44 15.78
CA GLN A 169 -21.85 0.34 15.04
C GLN A 169 -20.58 0.64 15.87
N HIS A 170 -20.74 0.93 17.16
CA HIS A 170 -19.61 1.26 18.04
C HIS A 170 -18.66 0.07 18.29
N GLU A 171 -19.05 -1.16 17.95
CA GLU A 171 -18.24 -2.36 18.10
C GLU A 171 -17.34 -2.62 16.88
N VAL A 172 -17.64 -1.98 15.72
CA VAL A 172 -17.00 -2.29 14.42
C VAL A 172 -15.51 -2.10 14.51
N VAL A 173 -15.00 -0.98 15.01
CA VAL A 173 -13.57 -0.69 15.09
C VAL A 173 -12.83 -1.73 15.94
N ASP A 174 -13.35 -2.06 17.13
CA ASP A 174 -12.78 -3.08 18.00
C ASP A 174 -12.73 -4.45 17.31
N LYS A 175 -13.80 -4.77 16.59
CA LYS A 175 -13.87 -6.05 15.87
C LYS A 175 -12.90 -6.11 14.71
N VAL A 176 -12.75 -5.01 13.98
CA VAL A 176 -11.77 -4.85 12.89
C VAL A 176 -10.35 -5.06 13.42
N LEU A 177 -9.97 -4.36 14.50
CA LEU A 177 -8.67 -4.51 15.14
C LEU A 177 -8.42 -5.97 15.54
N LYS A 178 -9.37 -6.60 16.23
CA LYS A 178 -9.26 -8.01 16.65
C LYS A 178 -9.16 -8.96 15.47
N THR A 179 -9.95 -8.74 14.42
CA THR A 179 -9.96 -9.60 13.23
C THR A 179 -8.63 -9.50 12.47
N ALA A 180 -8.06 -8.31 12.35
CA ALA A 180 -6.75 -8.12 11.72
C ALA A 180 -5.65 -8.83 12.51
N TYR A 181 -5.60 -8.65 13.84
CA TYR A 181 -4.60 -9.31 14.69
C TYR A 181 -4.78 -10.85 14.75
N ALA A 182 -6.00 -11.35 14.54
CA ALA A 182 -6.27 -12.78 14.48
C ALA A 182 -6.08 -13.38 13.09
N SER A 183 -5.74 -12.58 12.09
CA SER A 183 -5.54 -13.04 10.71
C SER A 183 -4.24 -13.83 10.55
N VAL A 184 -4.06 -14.43 9.37
CA VAL A 184 -2.83 -15.15 9.01
C VAL A 184 -1.66 -14.24 8.62
N ALA A 185 -1.88 -12.94 8.46
CA ALA A 185 -0.86 -12.01 8.05
C ALA A 185 0.32 -11.97 9.03
N SER A 186 1.54 -11.88 8.51
CA SER A 186 2.75 -11.89 9.35
C SER A 186 2.94 -10.60 10.16
N VAL A 187 2.40 -9.48 9.67
CA VAL A 187 2.51 -8.17 10.31
C VAL A 187 1.18 -7.44 10.22
N VAL A 188 0.80 -6.78 11.32
CA VAL A 188 -0.38 -5.91 11.39
C VAL A 188 0.06 -4.56 11.94
N ILE A 189 -0.24 -3.48 11.23
CA ILE A 189 0.13 -2.12 11.58
C ILE A 189 -1.13 -1.26 11.65
N PHE A 190 -1.40 -0.67 12.81
CA PHE A 190 -2.47 0.31 12.98
C PHE A 190 -1.90 1.65 13.39
N GLN A 191 -2.56 2.71 12.95
CA GLN A 191 -2.30 4.05 13.43
C GLN A 191 -2.67 4.14 14.91
N ALA A 192 -1.94 4.94 15.69
CA ALA A 192 -2.28 5.19 17.10
C ALA A 192 -3.70 5.73 17.25
N GLN A 193 -4.16 6.53 16.29
CA GLN A 193 -5.52 7.08 16.22
C GLN A 193 -6.58 5.98 16.21
N ASP A 194 -6.35 4.89 15.50
CA ASP A 194 -7.30 3.77 15.41
C ASP A 194 -7.40 3.03 16.75
N ILE A 195 -6.26 2.80 17.39
CA ILE A 195 -6.21 2.16 18.74
C ILE A 195 -6.86 3.04 19.80
N LEU A 196 -6.66 4.36 19.71
CA LEU A 196 -7.24 5.35 20.62
C LEU A 196 -8.68 5.72 20.23
N LYS A 197 -9.21 5.18 19.14
CA LYS A 197 -10.56 5.45 18.61
C LYS A 197 -10.82 6.93 18.36
N LEU A 198 -9.83 7.63 17.83
CA LEU A 198 -9.96 9.02 17.43
C LEU A 198 -10.55 9.10 16.02
N ASP A 199 -11.35 10.14 15.78
CA ASP A 199 -11.89 10.40 14.46
C ASP A 199 -10.97 11.28 13.61
N ASN A 200 -11.44 11.65 12.42
CA ASN A 200 -10.65 12.40 11.44
C ASN A 200 -10.19 13.79 11.90
N CYS A 201 -10.73 14.32 13.00
CA CYS A 201 -10.29 15.62 13.52
C CYS A 201 -8.83 15.61 14.01
N CYS A 202 -8.24 14.44 14.25
CA CYS A 202 -6.85 14.29 14.64
C CYS A 202 -5.88 14.15 13.45
N LEU A 203 -6.38 14.09 12.21
CA LEU A 203 -5.56 13.98 11.02
C LEU A 203 -4.97 15.33 10.64
N LEU A 204 -3.69 15.34 10.32
CA LEU A 204 -3.02 16.51 9.77
C LEU A 204 -3.21 16.52 8.24
N TYR A 205 -4.24 17.25 7.80
CA TYR A 205 -4.51 17.43 6.37
C TYR A 205 -3.50 18.30 5.62
N THR A 206 -2.46 18.74 6.28
CA THR A 206 -1.38 19.53 5.72
C THR A 206 -0.11 18.73 5.64
N SER A 207 -0.12 17.65 4.88
CA SER A 207 1.12 17.18 4.28
C SER A 207 1.31 18.05 3.04
N PRO A 208 2.34 18.90 2.98
CA PRO A 208 2.72 19.48 1.71
C PRO A 208 3.22 18.33 0.84
N SER A 209 2.36 17.90 -0.08
CA SER A 209 2.75 17.01 -1.17
C SER A 209 3.72 17.73 -2.11
#